data_af0b379140c4237d086c285eb79f5ef8
#
_entry.id   af0b379140c4237d086c285eb79f5ef8
#
_cell.length_a   1.000
_cell.length_b   1.000
_cell.length_c   1.000
_cell.angle_alpha   90.00
_cell.angle_beta   90.00
_cell.angle_gamma   90.00
#
_symmetry.space_group_name_H-M   'P 1'
#
loop_
_entity.id
_entity.type
_entity.pdbx_description
1 polymer ?
#
loop_
_entity_poly.entity_id
_entity_poly.type
_entity_poly.pdbx_seq_one_letter_code
_entity_poly.pdbx_strand_id
1 'polypeptide(L)'
;MATSHILLAALLALVSWQAMASDPSPLQDFCVADKYSPVLVNGFVCKDPKVVSADDFFMAANLDKPMDTTNKVGSNVTLINAMKIPGLNTLGISIARIDYAPLGENPPHTHPRATEILTVLEGALYVGFVTSNPENKLFTKKLEKGDVFVFPQGLIHFQFNPCANKPAVAIAALSSQNPGAITIANAVFGSKPPISDDVLAKAFQVEKNTVKWLQAQFWADNQN
;
A
#
# COMPACT_ATOMS: atom_id res chain seq x y z
N MET A 1 -44.70 -27.11 -4.72
CA MET A 1 -43.66 -26.53 -5.61
C MET A 1 -43.17 -25.17 -5.11
N ALA A 2 -44.00 -24.19 -4.75
CA ALA A 2 -43.53 -22.86 -4.28
C ALA A 2 -42.65 -22.89 -3.01
N THR A 3 -43.00 -23.72 -2.03
CA THR A 3 -42.21 -23.88 -0.79
C THR A 3 -40.80 -24.45 -1.02
N SER A 4 -40.65 -25.35 -2.01
CA SER A 4 -39.32 -25.92 -2.37
C SER A 4 -38.42 -24.89 -3.03
N HIS A 5 -38.95 -23.98 -3.84
CA HIS A 5 -38.19 -22.92 -4.48
C HIS A 5 -37.78 -21.84 -3.47
N ILE A 6 -38.60 -21.52 -2.48
CA ILE A 6 -38.28 -20.58 -1.40
C ILE A 6 -37.18 -21.13 -0.50
N LEU A 7 -37.23 -22.44 -0.15
CA LEU A 7 -36.18 -23.10 0.62
C LEU A 7 -34.86 -23.13 -0.14
N LEU A 8 -34.87 -23.41 -1.44
CA LEU A 8 -33.67 -23.41 -2.28
C LEU A 8 -33.06 -22.01 -2.40
N ALA A 9 -33.90 -20.98 -2.60
CA ALA A 9 -33.44 -19.60 -2.66
C ALA A 9 -32.87 -19.12 -1.33
N ALA A 10 -33.45 -19.49 -0.20
CA ALA A 10 -32.93 -19.18 1.13
C ALA A 10 -31.60 -19.91 1.41
N LEU A 11 -31.49 -21.19 0.98
CA LEU A 11 -30.23 -21.94 1.09
C LEU A 11 -29.11 -21.32 0.24
N LEU A 12 -29.41 -20.93 -1.00
CA LEU A 12 -28.46 -20.24 -1.89
C LEU A 12 -28.04 -18.87 -1.34
N ALA A 13 -28.97 -18.11 -0.74
CA ALA A 13 -28.67 -16.85 -0.09
C ALA A 13 -27.77 -17.03 1.15
N LEU A 14 -27.99 -18.08 1.94
CA LEU A 14 -27.15 -18.42 3.10
C LEU A 14 -25.75 -18.88 2.67
N VAL A 15 -25.63 -19.64 1.58
CA VAL A 15 -24.35 -20.08 1.04
C VAL A 15 -23.57 -18.90 0.42
N SER A 16 -24.25 -17.99 -0.26
CA SER A 16 -23.60 -16.80 -0.83
C SER A 16 -23.12 -15.80 0.24
N TRP A 17 -23.74 -15.78 1.41
CA TRP A 17 -23.26 -14.98 2.55
C TRP A 17 -21.99 -15.55 3.20
N GLN A 18 -21.80 -16.87 3.09
CA GLN A 18 -20.55 -17.53 3.53
C GLN A 18 -19.40 -17.44 2.50
N ALA A 19 -19.72 -17.05 1.27
CA ALA A 19 -18.74 -16.86 0.20
C ALA A 19 -18.10 -15.45 0.17
N MET A 20 -18.27 -14.64 1.23
CA MET A 20 -17.39 -13.53 1.48
C MET A 20 -16.01 -14.12 1.81
N ALA A 21 -15.13 -14.14 0.82
CA ALA A 21 -13.74 -14.53 0.96
C ALA A 21 -12.96 -13.46 1.78
N SER A 22 -13.33 -13.34 3.05
CA SER A 22 -12.37 -12.94 4.07
C SER A 22 -11.45 -14.13 4.27
N ASP A 23 -10.18 -13.89 4.58
CA ASP A 23 -9.15 -14.91 4.80
C ASP A 23 -9.75 -16.22 5.30
N PRO A 24 -9.54 -17.35 4.58
CA PRO A 24 -9.99 -18.63 5.08
C PRO A 24 -9.40 -18.79 6.48
N SER A 25 -10.24 -19.15 7.46
CA SER A 25 -9.80 -19.37 8.83
C SER A 25 -8.54 -20.21 8.82
N PRO A 26 -7.44 -19.75 9.42
CA PRO A 26 -6.18 -20.46 9.36
C PRO A 26 -6.35 -21.84 10.00
N LEU A 27 -5.84 -22.88 9.32
CA LEU A 27 -5.84 -24.25 9.84
C LEU A 27 -4.71 -24.46 10.87
N GLN A 28 -3.81 -23.49 11.01
CA GLN A 28 -2.60 -23.58 11.84
C GLN A 28 -2.25 -22.18 12.38
N ASP A 29 -1.45 -22.16 13.45
CA ASP A 29 -1.07 -20.91 14.12
C ASP A 29 -0.26 -19.96 13.22
N PHE A 30 0.52 -20.50 12.29
CA PHE A 30 1.33 -19.72 11.34
C PHE A 30 1.59 -20.50 10.05
N CYS A 31 1.91 -19.78 8.99
CA CYS A 31 2.44 -20.31 7.73
C CYS A 31 3.66 -19.48 7.31
N VAL A 32 4.83 -19.84 7.82
CA VAL A 32 6.09 -19.18 7.43
C VAL A 32 6.34 -19.37 5.94
N ALA A 33 6.65 -18.30 5.21
CA ALA A 33 6.88 -18.36 3.77
C ALA A 33 8.10 -19.22 3.40
N ASP A 34 7.91 -20.25 2.58
CA ASP A 34 9.00 -20.90 1.86
C ASP A 34 9.26 -20.16 0.54
N LYS A 35 10.25 -19.26 0.56
CA LYS A 35 10.64 -18.46 -0.61
C LYS A 35 11.36 -19.21 -1.70
N TYR A 36 11.78 -20.46 -1.43
CA TYR A 36 12.56 -21.30 -2.33
C TYR A 36 11.72 -22.43 -2.92
N SER A 37 10.48 -22.56 -2.52
CA SER A 37 9.56 -23.54 -3.08
C SER A 37 9.36 -23.32 -4.58
N PRO A 38 9.45 -24.37 -5.41
CA PRO A 38 9.12 -24.30 -6.84
C PRO A 38 7.60 -24.24 -7.09
N VAL A 39 6.78 -24.41 -6.06
CA VAL A 39 5.32 -24.43 -6.18
C VAL A 39 4.80 -23.02 -6.32
N LEU A 40 4.04 -22.76 -7.40
CA LEU A 40 3.42 -21.47 -7.66
C LEU A 40 2.03 -21.43 -7.05
N VAL A 41 1.83 -20.50 -6.12
CA VAL A 41 0.56 -20.23 -5.44
C VAL A 41 0.34 -18.72 -5.36
N ASN A 42 -0.86 -18.29 -5.00
CA ASN A 42 -1.11 -16.89 -4.69
C ASN A 42 -0.56 -16.57 -3.28
N GLY A 43 0.69 -16.10 -3.23
CA GLY A 43 1.46 -15.87 -2.01
C GLY A 43 2.67 -16.81 -1.91
N PHE A 44 2.90 -17.37 -0.73
CA PHE A 44 3.97 -18.35 -0.49
C PHE A 44 3.38 -19.62 0.14
N VAL A 45 3.91 -20.78 -0.26
CA VAL A 45 3.65 -22.03 0.45
C VAL A 45 4.28 -21.99 1.83
N CYS A 46 3.74 -22.77 2.77
CA CYS A 46 4.27 -22.87 4.12
C CYS A 46 5.56 -23.69 4.16
N LYS A 47 6.55 -23.19 4.90
CA LYS A 47 7.72 -23.97 5.34
C LYS A 47 7.28 -25.08 6.29
N ASP A 48 7.95 -26.23 6.29
CA ASP A 48 7.69 -27.29 7.27
C ASP A 48 7.77 -26.70 8.71
N PRO A 49 6.70 -26.78 9.52
CA PRO A 49 6.69 -26.19 10.85
C PRO A 49 7.75 -26.78 11.80
N LYS A 50 8.25 -28.00 11.52
CA LYS A 50 9.31 -28.62 12.33
C LYS A 50 10.67 -27.94 12.22
N VAL A 51 10.89 -27.18 11.13
CA VAL A 51 12.15 -26.45 10.89
C VAL A 51 11.98 -24.92 10.99
N VAL A 52 10.82 -24.47 11.47
CA VAL A 52 10.57 -23.04 11.75
C VAL A 52 11.28 -22.65 13.05
N SER A 53 11.88 -21.46 13.05
CA SER A 53 12.56 -20.89 14.21
C SER A 53 12.10 -19.46 14.48
N ALA A 54 12.51 -18.88 15.60
CA ALA A 54 12.23 -17.48 15.94
C ALA A 54 12.78 -16.51 14.88
N ASP A 55 13.87 -16.86 14.21
CA ASP A 55 14.48 -16.03 13.17
C ASP A 55 13.58 -15.84 11.94
N ASP A 56 12.66 -16.76 11.69
CA ASP A 56 11.67 -16.64 10.62
C ASP A 56 10.66 -15.49 10.87
N PHE A 57 10.49 -15.07 12.14
CA PHE A 57 9.62 -13.99 12.58
C PHE A 57 10.37 -12.70 12.91
N PHE A 58 11.68 -12.66 12.70
CA PHE A 58 12.55 -11.57 13.09
C PHE A 58 13.19 -10.88 11.88
N MET A 59 13.36 -9.57 12.01
CA MET A 59 14.18 -8.75 11.12
C MET A 59 14.74 -7.56 11.91
N ALA A 60 16.05 -7.35 11.89
CA ALA A 60 16.70 -6.13 12.36
C ALA A 60 16.41 -4.97 11.36
N ALA A 61 15.21 -4.42 11.43
CA ALA A 61 14.71 -3.43 10.46
C ALA A 61 15.21 -2.00 10.70
N ASN A 62 15.82 -1.72 11.88
CA ASN A 62 16.31 -0.40 12.29
C ASN A 62 15.29 0.73 12.10
N LEU A 63 13.99 0.45 12.37
CA LEU A 63 12.93 1.45 12.21
C LEU A 63 13.03 2.62 13.20
N ASP A 64 13.99 2.60 14.11
CA ASP A 64 14.37 3.70 14.99
C ASP A 64 15.29 4.74 14.32
N LYS A 65 15.89 4.39 13.18
CA LYS A 65 16.86 5.23 12.48
C LYS A 65 16.26 5.92 11.26
N PRO A 66 16.60 7.21 11.02
CA PRO A 66 16.17 7.90 9.82
C PRO A 66 16.82 7.29 8.57
N MET A 67 16.07 7.31 7.47
CA MET A 67 16.53 6.94 6.14
C MET A 67 16.86 8.18 5.32
N ASP A 68 17.68 7.99 4.28
CA ASP A 68 18.02 9.06 3.34
C ASP A 68 16.78 9.52 2.57
N THR A 69 16.52 10.82 2.58
CA THR A 69 15.41 11.49 1.91
C THR A 69 15.86 12.41 0.77
N THR A 70 17.13 12.29 0.32
CA THR A 70 17.73 13.12 -0.76
C THR A 70 17.29 12.66 -2.14
N ASN A 71 15.98 12.74 -2.41
CA ASN A 71 15.38 12.43 -3.70
C ASN A 71 14.37 13.53 -4.09
N LYS A 72 13.79 13.42 -5.28
CA LYS A 72 12.89 14.46 -5.84
C LYS A 72 11.65 14.75 -5.01
N VAL A 73 11.14 13.76 -4.26
CA VAL A 73 9.94 13.90 -3.42
C VAL A 73 10.30 14.18 -1.95
N GLY A 74 11.57 14.09 -1.58
CA GLY A 74 12.02 14.37 -0.23
C GLY A 74 11.48 13.39 0.83
N SER A 75 11.27 12.13 0.48
CA SER A 75 10.79 11.12 1.44
C SER A 75 11.37 9.74 1.18
N ASN A 76 11.31 8.89 2.21
CA ASN A 76 11.70 7.49 2.11
C ASN A 76 10.71 6.61 2.88
N VAL A 77 10.29 5.50 2.28
CA VAL A 77 9.37 4.53 2.87
C VAL A 77 10.08 3.20 3.11
N THR A 78 10.24 2.83 4.36
CA THR A 78 10.80 1.54 4.77
C THR A 78 9.67 0.58 5.10
N LEU A 79 9.17 -0.14 4.10
CA LEU A 79 8.10 -1.14 4.25
C LEU A 79 8.68 -2.48 4.73
N ILE A 80 8.09 -3.04 5.79
CA ILE A 80 8.33 -4.39 6.30
C ILE A 80 7.07 -5.22 6.09
N ASN A 81 7.17 -6.22 5.23
CA ASN A 81 6.07 -7.07 4.77
C ASN A 81 6.51 -8.55 4.68
N ALA A 82 5.64 -9.44 4.21
CA ALA A 82 5.94 -10.87 4.10
C ALA A 82 7.12 -11.19 3.15
N MET A 83 7.47 -10.28 2.24
CA MET A 83 8.67 -10.43 1.41
C MET A 83 9.96 -10.29 2.22
N LYS A 84 9.94 -9.55 3.34
CA LYS A 84 11.08 -9.31 4.22
C LYS A 84 11.08 -10.25 5.42
N ILE A 85 9.94 -10.43 6.10
CA ILE A 85 9.77 -11.34 7.25
C ILE A 85 8.91 -12.53 6.82
N PRO A 86 9.49 -13.74 6.61
CA PRO A 86 8.73 -14.92 6.19
C PRO A 86 7.55 -15.27 7.10
N GLY A 87 7.70 -15.05 8.40
CA GLY A 87 6.66 -15.29 9.39
C GLY A 87 5.43 -14.40 9.31
N LEU A 88 5.47 -13.31 8.53
CA LEU A 88 4.30 -12.49 8.23
C LEU A 88 3.37 -13.10 7.17
N ASN A 89 3.81 -14.18 6.49
CA ASN A 89 2.99 -14.82 5.48
C ASN A 89 1.65 -15.27 6.07
N THR A 90 0.56 -14.99 5.38
CA THR A 90 -0.85 -15.24 5.75
C THR A 90 -1.41 -14.43 6.94
N LEU A 91 -0.62 -13.60 7.61
CA LEU A 91 -1.09 -12.87 8.80
C LEU A 91 -1.78 -11.54 8.50
N GLY A 92 -1.79 -11.09 7.25
CA GLY A 92 -2.60 -9.97 6.80
C GLY A 92 -2.18 -8.58 7.31
N ILE A 93 -0.93 -8.43 7.77
CA ILE A 93 -0.42 -7.14 8.25
C ILE A 93 0.97 -6.83 7.69
N SER A 94 1.29 -5.54 7.64
CA SER A 94 2.64 -5.02 7.42
C SER A 94 2.80 -3.68 8.13
N ILE A 95 4.04 -3.21 8.26
CA ILE A 95 4.39 -1.94 8.89
C ILE A 95 5.35 -1.16 8.00
N ALA A 96 5.24 0.16 8.01
CA ALA A 96 6.16 1.05 7.32
C ALA A 96 6.60 2.19 8.22
N ARG A 97 7.88 2.54 8.17
CA ARG A 97 8.39 3.85 8.61
C ARG A 97 8.47 4.77 7.40
N ILE A 98 8.05 6.01 7.56
CA ILE A 98 8.15 7.04 6.52
C ILE A 98 8.92 8.23 7.11
N ASP A 99 10.02 8.58 6.45
CA ASP A 99 10.83 9.75 6.74
C ASP A 99 10.55 10.83 5.70
N TYR A 100 10.33 12.06 6.15
CA TYR A 100 10.06 13.21 5.29
C TYR A 100 11.07 14.31 5.55
N ALA A 101 11.78 14.75 4.52
CA ALA A 101 12.57 15.99 4.55
C ALA A 101 11.65 17.20 4.84
N PRO A 102 12.22 18.37 5.15
CA PRO A 102 11.48 19.63 5.05
C PRO A 102 10.83 19.76 3.68
N LEU A 103 9.51 20.05 3.63
CA LEU A 103 8.70 20.11 2.40
C LEU A 103 8.65 18.78 1.61
N GLY A 104 9.08 17.67 2.19
CA GLY A 104 9.01 16.35 1.56
C GLY A 104 7.61 15.76 1.60
N GLU A 105 7.32 14.88 0.64
CA GLU A 105 6.00 14.25 0.51
C GLU A 105 6.11 12.75 0.20
N ASN A 106 5.15 11.97 0.68
CA ASN A 106 4.76 10.73 0.05
C ASN A 106 3.67 11.07 -0.95
N PRO A 107 3.98 11.06 -2.28
CA PRO A 107 3.10 11.62 -3.28
C PRO A 107 1.78 10.87 -3.40
N PRO A 108 0.77 11.41 -4.12
CA PRO A 108 -0.49 10.72 -4.33
C PRO A 108 -0.32 9.29 -4.80
N HIS A 109 -0.78 8.34 -3.98
CA HIS A 109 -0.65 6.91 -4.21
C HIS A 109 -1.86 6.15 -3.66
N THR A 110 -1.93 4.86 -3.93
CA THR A 110 -2.97 3.97 -3.39
C THR A 110 -2.38 2.62 -3.01
N HIS A 111 -2.99 1.99 -1.99
CA HIS A 111 -2.73 0.60 -1.64
C HIS A 111 -3.88 -0.26 -2.15
N PRO A 112 -3.69 -1.05 -3.23
CA PRO A 112 -4.79 -1.82 -3.81
C PRO A 112 -5.30 -2.95 -2.91
N ARG A 113 -4.49 -3.37 -1.92
CA ARG A 113 -4.78 -4.52 -1.07
C ARG A 113 -4.72 -4.22 0.44
N ALA A 114 -4.75 -2.95 0.84
CA ALA A 114 -4.69 -2.60 2.27
C ALA A 114 -5.39 -1.29 2.60
N THR A 115 -6.02 -1.24 3.77
CA THR A 115 -6.26 -0.02 4.51
C THR A 115 -4.98 0.32 5.28
N GLU A 116 -4.63 1.60 5.35
CA GLU A 116 -3.50 2.12 6.11
C GLU A 116 -3.98 2.90 7.32
N ILE A 117 -3.31 2.73 8.45
CA ILE A 117 -3.44 3.59 9.64
C ILE A 117 -2.05 4.15 9.97
N LEU A 118 -1.94 5.48 10.05
CA LEU A 118 -0.68 6.20 10.22
C LEU A 118 -0.71 7.00 11.52
N THR A 119 0.43 7.02 12.22
CA THR A 119 0.68 7.93 13.35
C THR A 119 1.95 8.74 13.14
N VAL A 120 1.90 10.03 13.52
CA VAL A 120 3.06 10.93 13.46
C VAL A 120 3.91 10.74 14.71
N LEU A 121 5.20 10.44 14.53
CA LEU A 121 6.17 10.29 15.62
C LEU A 121 6.96 11.58 15.87
N GLU A 122 7.28 12.32 14.79
CA GLU A 122 8.02 13.59 14.85
C GLU A 122 7.49 14.57 13.80
N GLY A 123 7.52 15.85 14.11
CA GLY A 123 7.06 16.92 13.23
C GLY A 123 5.54 16.97 13.10
N ALA A 124 5.09 17.41 11.94
CA ALA A 124 3.68 17.50 11.57
C ALA A 124 3.49 17.11 10.11
N LEU A 125 2.32 16.56 9.76
CA LEU A 125 2.00 16.18 8.40
C LEU A 125 0.65 16.79 7.98
N TYR A 126 0.57 17.26 6.74
CA TYR A 126 -0.69 17.51 6.04
C TYR A 126 -1.02 16.26 5.23
N VAL A 127 -2.13 15.64 5.54
CA VAL A 127 -2.53 14.36 4.94
C VAL A 127 -3.92 14.46 4.32
N GLY A 128 -4.21 13.60 3.35
CA GLY A 128 -5.56 13.51 2.81
C GLY A 128 -5.78 12.32 1.91
N PHE A 129 -7.05 12.01 1.68
CA PHE A 129 -7.49 11.03 0.68
C PHE A 129 -8.69 11.54 -0.11
N VAL A 130 -8.88 11.00 -1.32
CA VAL A 130 -9.97 11.35 -2.24
C VAL A 130 -10.91 10.15 -2.39
N THR A 131 -12.23 10.40 -2.31
CA THR A 131 -13.23 9.35 -2.54
C THR A 131 -13.37 9.00 -4.02
N SER A 132 -14.05 7.88 -4.30
CA SER A 132 -14.38 7.44 -5.65
C SER A 132 -15.33 8.40 -6.37
N ASN A 133 -15.42 8.25 -7.70
CA ASN A 133 -16.43 8.92 -8.51
C ASN A 133 -17.86 8.57 -8.02
N PRO A 134 -18.82 9.48 -8.21
CA PRO A 134 -18.73 10.77 -8.91
C PRO A 134 -18.27 11.94 -8.03
N GLU A 135 -18.25 11.78 -6.69
CA GLU A 135 -18.02 12.90 -5.76
C GLU A 135 -16.58 13.41 -5.79
N ASN A 136 -15.59 12.52 -5.87
CA ASN A 136 -14.16 12.83 -5.76
C ASN A 136 -13.86 13.76 -4.58
N LYS A 137 -14.53 13.51 -3.44
CA LYS A 137 -14.45 14.36 -2.27
C LYS A 137 -13.11 14.20 -1.58
N LEU A 138 -12.40 15.32 -1.38
CA LEU A 138 -11.15 15.37 -0.65
C LEU A 138 -11.40 15.51 0.85
N PHE A 139 -10.83 14.60 1.66
CA PHE A 139 -10.74 14.71 3.11
C PHE A 139 -9.30 14.97 3.50
N THR A 140 -9.06 16.06 4.23
CA THR A 140 -7.71 16.44 4.68
C THR A 140 -7.67 16.75 6.16
N LYS A 141 -6.48 16.57 6.74
CA LYS A 141 -6.19 16.94 8.11
C LYS A 141 -4.72 17.33 8.25
N LYS A 142 -4.44 18.34 9.08
CA LYS A 142 -3.11 18.57 9.62
C LYS A 142 -2.98 17.71 10.88
N LEU A 143 -1.95 16.86 10.92
CA LEU A 143 -1.62 16.00 12.04
C LEU A 143 -0.41 16.54 12.77
N GLU A 144 -0.47 16.52 14.08
CA GLU A 144 0.66 16.80 14.96
C GLU A 144 1.21 15.47 15.55
N LYS A 145 2.34 15.53 16.22
CA LYS A 145 2.94 14.35 16.88
C LYS A 145 1.93 13.65 17.80
N GLY A 146 1.76 12.34 17.59
CA GLY A 146 0.84 11.47 18.33
C GLY A 146 -0.54 11.35 17.68
N ASP A 147 -0.88 12.17 16.69
CA ASP A 147 -2.15 12.05 15.98
C ASP A 147 -2.15 10.81 15.08
N VAL A 148 -3.36 10.29 14.84
CA VAL A 148 -3.60 9.11 14.02
C VAL A 148 -4.59 9.45 12.90
N PHE A 149 -4.34 8.93 11.70
CA PHE A 149 -5.23 9.06 10.55
C PHE A 149 -5.36 7.76 9.78
N VAL A 150 -6.53 7.52 9.16
CA VAL A 150 -6.84 6.31 8.40
C VAL A 150 -6.99 6.65 6.92
N PHE A 151 -6.35 5.85 6.06
CA PHE A 151 -6.52 5.87 4.62
C PHE A 151 -7.23 4.59 4.18
N PRO A 152 -8.50 4.67 3.72
CA PRO A 152 -9.25 3.49 3.28
C PRO A 152 -8.61 2.81 2.07
N GLN A 153 -8.73 1.49 2.01
CA GLN A 153 -8.19 0.66 0.92
C GLN A 153 -8.61 1.18 -0.45
N GLY A 154 -7.64 1.25 -1.37
CA GLY A 154 -7.86 1.60 -2.77
C GLY A 154 -8.02 3.09 -3.03
N LEU A 155 -8.27 3.93 -2.02
CA LEU A 155 -8.42 5.37 -2.22
C LEU A 155 -7.05 6.05 -2.42
N ILE A 156 -7.01 7.00 -3.34
CA ILE A 156 -5.81 7.82 -3.58
C ILE A 156 -5.62 8.73 -2.37
N HIS A 157 -4.42 8.70 -1.79
CA HIS A 157 -4.06 9.46 -0.61
C HIS A 157 -2.61 9.96 -0.67
N PHE A 158 -2.27 10.90 0.20
CA PHE A 158 -0.94 11.51 0.26
C PHE A 158 -0.60 11.97 1.68
N GLN A 159 0.70 12.14 1.94
CA GLN A 159 1.20 12.80 3.14
C GLN A 159 2.27 13.81 2.71
N PHE A 160 2.24 15.00 3.32
CA PHE A 160 3.16 16.10 3.03
C PHE A 160 3.66 16.72 4.33
N ASN A 161 4.95 16.94 4.44
CA ASN A 161 5.54 17.71 5.55
C ASN A 161 5.47 19.21 5.22
N PRO A 162 4.58 20.00 5.83
CA PRO A 162 4.44 21.42 5.51
C PRO A 162 5.56 22.30 6.10
N CYS A 163 6.44 21.73 6.91
CA CYS A 163 7.49 22.47 7.57
C CYS A 163 8.71 22.63 6.66
N ALA A 164 9.16 23.89 6.44
CA ALA A 164 10.28 24.18 5.55
C ALA A 164 11.66 23.96 6.18
N ASN A 165 11.74 23.72 7.49
CA ASN A 165 13.01 23.68 8.22
C ASN A 165 13.15 22.51 9.20
N LYS A 166 12.18 21.60 9.26
CA LYS A 166 12.22 20.43 10.14
C LYS A 166 11.72 19.18 9.40
N PRO A 167 12.37 18.03 9.57
CA PRO A 167 11.85 16.75 9.08
C PRO A 167 10.59 16.34 9.83
N ALA A 168 9.90 15.36 9.27
CA ALA A 168 8.82 14.64 9.95
C ALA A 168 9.03 13.13 9.82
N VAL A 169 8.48 12.38 10.77
CA VAL A 169 8.54 10.92 10.81
C VAL A 169 7.17 10.36 11.15
N ALA A 170 6.76 9.34 10.42
CA ALA A 170 5.55 8.59 10.73
C ALA A 170 5.79 7.08 10.71
N ILE A 171 4.94 6.35 11.43
CA ILE A 171 4.77 4.90 11.30
C ILE A 171 3.37 4.62 10.78
N ALA A 172 3.29 3.74 9.81
CA ALA A 172 2.03 3.24 9.28
C ALA A 172 1.92 1.72 9.46
N ALA A 173 0.74 1.24 9.81
CA ALA A 173 0.37 -0.17 9.75
C ALA A 173 -0.62 -0.38 8.63
N LEU A 174 -0.49 -1.51 7.91
CA LEU A 174 -1.32 -1.81 6.74
C LEU A 174 -2.00 -3.17 6.91
N SER A 175 -3.27 -3.26 6.56
CA SER A 175 -4.10 -4.46 6.69
C SER A 175 -3.84 -5.49 5.58
N SER A 176 -2.58 -5.71 5.23
CA SER A 176 -2.14 -6.71 4.25
C SER A 176 -0.69 -7.08 4.48
N GLN A 177 -0.38 -8.35 4.32
CA GLN A 177 1.01 -8.84 4.29
C GLN A 177 1.81 -8.36 3.06
N ASN A 178 1.11 -7.89 2.02
CA ASN A 178 1.66 -7.32 0.80
C ASN A 178 0.70 -6.27 0.22
N PRO A 179 0.68 -5.04 0.77
CA PRO A 179 -0.30 -4.01 0.45
C PRO A 179 -0.25 -3.57 -1.03
N GLY A 180 0.92 -3.65 -1.65
CA GLY A 180 1.21 -2.95 -2.89
C GLY A 180 1.21 -1.45 -2.68
N ALA A 181 1.85 -0.73 -3.60
CA ALA A 181 1.78 0.71 -3.70
C ALA A 181 1.74 1.10 -5.17
N ILE A 182 0.79 1.96 -5.53
CA ILE A 182 0.68 2.53 -6.87
C ILE A 182 0.82 4.04 -6.71
N THR A 183 2.02 4.56 -6.91
CA THR A 183 2.25 6.01 -7.01
C THR A 183 1.66 6.48 -8.33
N ILE A 184 0.65 7.35 -8.27
CA ILE A 184 -0.20 7.67 -9.42
C ILE A 184 0.61 8.21 -10.60
N ALA A 185 1.47 9.19 -10.36
CA ALA A 185 2.28 9.78 -11.41
C ALA A 185 3.25 8.77 -12.03
N ASN A 186 3.92 7.95 -11.20
CA ASN A 186 4.83 6.90 -11.67
C ASN A 186 4.09 5.84 -12.51
N ALA A 187 2.90 5.42 -12.07
CA ALA A 187 2.11 4.42 -12.78
C ALA A 187 1.61 4.95 -14.14
N VAL A 188 1.21 6.22 -14.20
CA VAL A 188 0.63 6.83 -15.39
C VAL A 188 1.71 7.26 -16.39
N PHE A 189 2.73 7.97 -15.94
CA PHE A 189 3.75 8.56 -16.82
C PHE A 189 5.05 7.73 -16.88
N GLY A 190 5.30 6.86 -15.90
CA GLY A 190 6.50 6.03 -15.83
C GLY A 190 6.28 4.55 -16.13
N SER A 191 5.13 4.13 -16.66
CA SER A 191 4.84 2.72 -16.99
C SER A 191 5.79 2.16 -18.04
N LYS A 192 6.09 0.85 -17.96
CA LYS A 192 6.94 0.11 -18.91
C LYS A 192 6.19 -1.13 -19.41
N PRO A 193 5.82 -1.21 -20.72
CA PRO A 193 5.97 -0.16 -21.75
C PRO A 193 5.13 1.09 -21.43
N PRO A 194 5.43 2.24 -22.09
CA PRO A 194 4.72 3.49 -21.83
C PRO A 194 3.27 3.43 -22.30
N ILE A 195 2.39 4.10 -21.56
CA ILE A 195 1.04 4.37 -22.06
C ILE A 195 1.16 5.36 -23.23
N SER A 196 0.40 5.10 -24.30
CA SER A 196 0.42 5.94 -25.51
C SER A 196 0.15 7.41 -25.21
N ASP A 197 0.92 8.30 -25.87
CA ASP A 197 0.74 9.75 -25.77
C ASP A 197 -0.69 10.18 -26.13
N ASP A 198 -1.33 9.50 -27.09
CA ASP A 198 -2.71 9.79 -27.52
C ASP A 198 -3.71 9.52 -26.39
N VAL A 199 -3.52 8.42 -25.67
CA VAL A 199 -4.36 8.06 -24.51
C VAL A 199 -4.20 9.08 -23.40
N LEU A 200 -2.95 9.42 -23.05
CA LEU A 200 -2.67 10.35 -21.96
C LEU A 200 -3.08 11.79 -22.30
N ALA A 201 -2.80 12.26 -23.53
CA ALA A 201 -3.21 13.59 -23.95
C ALA A 201 -4.73 13.76 -23.88
N LYS A 202 -5.49 12.75 -24.34
CA LYS A 202 -6.95 12.77 -24.28
C LYS A 202 -7.47 12.67 -22.86
N ALA A 203 -6.90 11.80 -22.03
CA ALA A 203 -7.33 11.59 -20.64
C ALA A 203 -7.11 12.82 -19.77
N PHE A 204 -5.98 13.50 -19.94
CA PHE A 204 -5.59 14.66 -19.14
C PHE A 204 -5.94 16.00 -19.80
N GLN A 205 -6.49 15.98 -21.03
CA GLN A 205 -6.87 17.17 -21.81
C GLN A 205 -5.69 18.15 -22.01
N VAL A 206 -4.52 17.60 -22.33
CA VAL A 206 -3.27 18.35 -22.54
C VAL A 206 -2.65 17.98 -23.89
N GLU A 207 -1.74 18.84 -24.37
CA GLU A 207 -0.98 18.58 -25.59
C GLU A 207 -0.01 17.41 -25.43
N LYS A 208 0.24 16.66 -26.51
CA LYS A 208 1.18 15.51 -26.53
C LYS A 208 2.60 15.89 -26.06
N ASN A 209 3.05 17.11 -26.35
CA ASN A 209 4.36 17.57 -25.88
C ASN A 209 4.42 17.67 -24.35
N THR A 210 3.32 18.05 -23.69
CA THR A 210 3.20 18.03 -22.25
C THR A 210 3.28 16.60 -21.71
N VAL A 211 2.61 15.65 -22.37
CA VAL A 211 2.68 14.22 -22.01
C VAL A 211 4.12 13.71 -22.10
N LYS A 212 4.80 13.95 -23.22
CA LYS A 212 6.20 13.54 -23.41
C LYS A 212 7.13 14.13 -22.34
N TRP A 213 6.92 15.40 -22.01
CA TRP A 213 7.69 16.06 -20.95
C TRP A 213 7.43 15.42 -19.59
N LEU A 214 6.17 15.13 -19.25
CA LEU A 214 5.81 14.42 -18.02
C LEU A 214 6.44 13.03 -17.96
N GLN A 215 6.30 12.24 -19.02
CA GLN A 215 6.89 10.90 -19.08
C GLN A 215 8.41 10.95 -18.86
N ALA A 216 9.10 11.93 -19.45
CA ALA A 216 10.54 12.11 -19.30
C ALA A 216 10.97 12.36 -17.82
N GLN A 217 10.09 12.92 -16.98
CA GLN A 217 10.41 13.14 -15.56
C GLN A 217 10.48 11.82 -14.75
N PHE A 218 9.75 10.78 -15.18
CA PHE A 218 9.64 9.50 -14.48
C PHE A 218 10.52 8.38 -15.06
N TRP A 219 10.98 8.53 -16.31
CA TRP A 219 11.82 7.51 -16.95
C TRP A 219 13.26 7.51 -16.44
N ALA A 220 13.78 8.66 -16.06
CA ALA A 220 15.14 8.79 -15.53
C ALA A 220 15.32 8.16 -14.16
N ASP A 221 14.24 8.10 -13.33
CA ASP A 221 14.30 7.63 -11.95
C ASP A 221 14.02 6.12 -11.79
N ASN A 222 13.64 5.42 -12.86
CA ASN A 222 13.35 3.99 -12.84
C ASN A 222 14.58 3.11 -13.15
N GLN A 223 15.80 3.64 -13.02
CA GLN A 223 17.04 2.89 -13.23
C GLN A 223 17.72 2.45 -11.91
N ASN A 224 17.04 2.58 -10.75
CA ASN A 224 17.49 2.06 -9.46
C ASN A 224 16.62 0.91 -8.98
#